data_fc16f7896be70c40076a0b2ddd2fa1df
#
_entry.id   fc16f7896be70c40076a0b2ddd2fa1df
#
_cell.length_a   1.000
_cell.length_b   1.000
_cell.length_c   1.000
_cell.angle_alpha   90.00
_cell.angle_beta   90.00
_cell.angle_gamma   90.00
#
_symmetry.space_group_name_H-M   'P 1'
#
loop_
_entity.id
_entity.type
_entity.pdbx_description
1 polymer ?
#
loop_
_entity_poly.entity_id
_entity_poly.type
_entity_poly.pdbx_seq_one_letter_code
_entity_poly.pdbx_strand_id
1 'polypeptide(L)'
;MRNIKMVVEYDGSNFKGFQKLKDNENTIQGKLESVLSQMADENIEIIGSGRTDMGVHAYGQVVNFKTNSPLSLNKMHKYLYEYLPQSIAIREIEEVDDRFHSRYNAKRKVYLYKIDNNEYPNPFNRKYTCHVPKKIDLDKMRAVADVLVGEHDFTSFCSSRSKKKSHVREIYSISINENNGLIEIYVEGNGFLYNMVRIIAGTLIDADRKSVV
;
A
#
# COMPACT_ATOMS: atom_id res chain seq x y z
N MET A 1 -20.40 -3.65 21.41
CA MET A 1 -19.87 -3.04 20.16
C MET A 1 -19.07 -4.10 19.46
N ARG A 2 -19.31 -4.32 18.17
CA ARG A 2 -18.61 -5.34 17.35
C ARG A 2 -17.39 -4.72 16.72
N ASN A 3 -16.30 -5.45 16.56
CA ASN A 3 -15.11 -5.03 15.86
C ASN A 3 -15.04 -5.78 14.52
N ILE A 4 -15.11 -5.04 13.43
CA ILE A 4 -15.18 -5.60 12.07
C ILE A 4 -13.88 -5.31 11.34
N LYS A 5 -13.21 -6.37 10.85
CA LYS A 5 -12.02 -6.28 10.00
C LYS A 5 -12.44 -6.42 8.54
N MET A 6 -11.81 -5.65 7.66
CA MET A 6 -11.98 -5.75 6.22
C MET A 6 -10.60 -5.77 5.53
N VAL A 7 -10.54 -6.51 4.42
CA VAL A 7 -9.44 -6.41 3.45
C VAL A 7 -9.95 -5.59 2.28
N VAL A 8 -9.32 -4.45 2.04
CA VAL A 8 -9.74 -3.45 1.05
C VAL A 8 -8.75 -3.41 -0.10
N GLU A 9 -9.27 -3.52 -1.31
CA GLU A 9 -8.54 -3.29 -2.56
C GLU A 9 -8.97 -1.96 -3.16
N TYR A 10 -8.03 -1.17 -3.70
CA TYR A 10 -8.38 0.09 -4.34
C TYR A 10 -7.39 0.54 -5.41
N ASP A 11 -7.94 1.15 -6.46
CA ASP A 11 -7.21 1.99 -7.40
C ASP A 11 -7.13 3.42 -6.84
N GLY A 12 -5.94 3.80 -6.38
CA GLY A 12 -5.69 5.09 -5.75
C GLY A 12 -5.52 6.27 -6.71
N SER A 13 -5.58 6.04 -8.04
CA SER A 13 -5.26 7.05 -9.07
C SER A 13 -5.97 8.39 -8.89
N ASN A 14 -7.22 8.35 -8.46
CA ASN A 14 -8.07 9.53 -8.32
C ASN A 14 -8.23 10.02 -6.88
N PHE A 15 -7.50 9.43 -5.92
CA PHE A 15 -7.61 9.77 -4.51
C PHE A 15 -6.40 10.56 -4.01
N LYS A 16 -6.63 11.42 -3.04
CA LYS A 16 -5.60 12.21 -2.33
C LYS A 16 -4.82 11.38 -1.29
N GLY A 17 -4.83 10.05 -1.43
CA GLY A 17 -4.24 9.07 -0.55
C GLY A 17 -5.28 8.37 0.33
N PHE A 18 -4.77 7.57 1.27
CA PHE A 18 -5.63 6.79 2.15
C PHE A 18 -6.30 7.65 3.22
N GLN A 19 -5.54 8.47 3.95
CA GLN A 19 -6.00 9.17 5.14
C GLN A 19 -6.99 10.28 4.84
N LYS A 20 -8.11 10.32 5.58
CA LYS A 20 -9.08 11.42 5.55
C LYS A 20 -8.42 12.78 5.86
N LEU A 21 -8.74 13.77 5.08
CA LEU A 21 -8.27 15.15 5.21
C LEU A 21 -9.42 16.04 5.67
N LYS A 22 -9.13 17.10 6.44
CA LYS A 22 -10.16 18.02 6.98
C LYS A 22 -10.99 18.67 5.86
N ASP A 23 -10.31 19.07 4.79
CA ASP A 23 -10.91 19.88 3.72
C ASP A 23 -11.10 19.10 2.40
N ASN A 24 -10.90 17.76 2.43
CA ASN A 24 -11.02 16.96 1.22
C ASN A 24 -11.47 15.53 1.55
N GLU A 25 -12.71 15.21 1.17
CA GLU A 25 -13.30 13.89 1.37
C GLU A 25 -12.86 12.87 0.31
N ASN A 26 -12.12 13.30 -0.73
CA ASN A 26 -11.69 12.40 -1.80
C ASN A 26 -10.46 11.57 -1.40
N THR A 27 -10.61 10.82 -0.33
CA THR A 27 -9.62 9.87 0.21
C THR A 27 -10.26 8.50 0.38
N ILE A 28 -9.45 7.43 0.41
CA ILE A 28 -9.96 6.06 0.60
C ILE A 28 -10.70 5.96 1.94
N GLN A 29 -10.08 6.46 3.02
CA GLN A 29 -10.68 6.47 4.36
C GLN A 29 -12.00 7.25 4.39
N GLY A 30 -12.04 8.45 3.79
CA GLY A 30 -13.26 9.28 3.76
C GLY A 30 -14.41 8.58 3.05
N LYS A 31 -14.16 7.90 1.91
CA LYS A 31 -15.19 7.16 1.19
C LYS A 31 -15.70 5.95 1.99
N LEU A 32 -14.79 5.19 2.59
CA LEU A 32 -15.18 4.04 3.42
C LEU A 32 -16.00 4.48 4.63
N GLU A 33 -15.55 5.50 5.37
CA GLU A 33 -16.26 6.02 6.55
C GLU A 33 -17.64 6.56 6.19
N SER A 34 -17.77 7.29 5.08
CA SER A 34 -19.04 7.82 4.62
C SER A 34 -20.05 6.71 4.35
N VAL A 35 -19.66 5.67 3.58
CA VAL A 35 -20.56 4.57 3.22
C VAL A 35 -20.88 3.69 4.45
N LEU A 36 -19.89 3.43 5.31
CA LEU A 36 -20.08 2.67 6.54
C LEU A 36 -21.00 3.38 7.52
N SER A 37 -20.84 4.69 7.68
CA SER A 37 -21.67 5.48 8.59
C SER A 37 -23.13 5.52 8.11
N GLN A 38 -23.35 5.64 6.81
CA GLN A 38 -24.68 5.57 6.21
C GLN A 38 -25.30 4.19 6.38
N MET A 39 -24.53 3.11 6.19
CA MET A 39 -24.98 1.73 6.37
C MET A 39 -25.42 1.44 7.82
N ALA A 40 -24.67 1.94 8.78
CA ALA A 40 -24.86 1.62 10.20
C ALA A 40 -25.75 2.62 10.94
N ASP A 41 -26.09 3.75 10.32
CA ASP A 41 -26.77 4.90 10.93
C ASP A 41 -26.06 5.39 12.20
N GLU A 42 -24.72 5.36 12.17
CA GLU A 42 -23.85 5.84 13.25
C GLU A 42 -22.53 6.38 12.69
N ASN A 43 -21.84 7.24 13.41
CA ASN A 43 -20.54 7.74 12.98
C ASN A 43 -19.48 6.63 13.07
N ILE A 44 -18.95 6.19 11.95
CA ILE A 44 -17.91 5.16 11.86
C ILE A 44 -16.57 5.80 11.52
N GLU A 45 -15.57 5.48 12.33
CA GLU A 45 -14.17 5.77 12.05
C GLU A 45 -13.40 4.48 11.78
N ILE A 46 -12.63 4.43 10.68
CA ILE A 46 -11.82 3.26 10.36
C ILE A 46 -10.36 3.43 10.78
N ILE A 47 -9.75 2.32 11.16
CA ILE A 47 -8.34 2.23 11.47
C ILE A 47 -7.67 1.42 10.36
N GLY A 48 -6.76 2.03 9.59
CA GLY A 48 -5.99 1.34 8.57
C GLY A 48 -4.65 0.81 9.09
N SER A 49 -4.19 -0.33 8.58
CA SER A 49 -2.89 -0.93 8.90
C SER A 49 -1.71 -0.06 8.46
N GLY A 50 -1.92 0.77 7.45
CA GLY A 50 -0.95 1.74 6.94
C GLY A 50 -1.63 2.91 6.26
N ARG A 51 -0.83 3.91 5.92
CA ARG A 51 -1.25 5.04 5.08
C ARG A 51 -0.54 4.89 3.75
N THR A 52 -1.29 5.06 2.67
CA THR A 52 -0.73 5.19 1.33
C THR A 52 -0.84 6.64 0.87
N ASP A 53 0.15 7.08 0.13
CA ASP A 53 0.19 8.43 -0.43
C ASP A 53 -0.77 8.58 -1.63
N MET A 54 -0.92 9.80 -2.12
CA MET A 54 -1.73 10.11 -3.30
C MET A 54 -1.30 9.25 -4.49
N GLY A 55 -2.28 8.65 -5.17
CA GLY A 55 -2.07 7.83 -6.36
C GLY A 55 -1.57 6.40 -6.08
N VAL A 56 -1.32 6.04 -4.81
CA VAL A 56 -0.89 4.66 -4.46
C VAL A 56 -2.10 3.75 -4.33
N HIS A 57 -1.98 2.57 -4.92
CA HIS A 57 -3.00 1.52 -4.93
C HIS A 57 -2.79 0.53 -3.77
N ALA A 58 -3.76 -0.35 -3.53
CA ALA A 58 -3.58 -1.51 -2.65
C ALA A 58 -4.36 -2.71 -3.19
N TYR A 59 -3.74 -3.88 -3.11
CA TYR A 59 -4.39 -5.17 -3.35
C TYR A 59 -4.99 -5.78 -2.08
N GLY A 60 -4.64 -5.27 -0.88
CA GLY A 60 -5.09 -5.86 0.38
C GLY A 60 -4.75 -4.98 1.59
N GLN A 61 -5.26 -3.77 1.65
CA GLN A 61 -5.15 -2.92 2.84
C GLN A 61 -6.09 -3.43 3.93
N VAL A 62 -5.52 -3.82 5.07
CA VAL A 62 -6.33 -4.22 6.23
C VAL A 62 -6.81 -2.99 6.97
N VAL A 63 -8.11 -2.95 7.25
CA VAL A 63 -8.75 -1.92 8.08
C VAL A 63 -9.65 -2.59 9.11
N ASN A 64 -9.92 -1.90 10.23
CA ASN A 64 -10.99 -2.30 11.14
C ASN A 64 -11.78 -1.09 11.62
N PHE A 65 -13.00 -1.34 12.04
CA PHE A 65 -13.90 -0.35 12.64
C PHE A 65 -14.78 -1.00 13.70
N LYS A 66 -15.33 -0.18 14.59
CA LYS A 66 -16.28 -0.62 15.61
C LYS A 66 -17.68 -0.15 15.26
N THR A 67 -18.69 -1.00 15.50
CA THR A 67 -20.10 -0.71 15.20
C THR A 67 -21.05 -1.38 16.18
N ASN A 68 -22.21 -0.77 16.41
CA ASN A 68 -23.33 -1.37 17.11
C ASN A 68 -24.37 -1.97 16.14
N SER A 69 -24.17 -1.80 14.84
CA SER A 69 -25.11 -2.29 13.83
C SER A 69 -25.35 -3.79 13.97
N PRO A 70 -26.62 -4.23 13.97
CA PRO A 70 -26.99 -5.64 14.02
C PRO A 70 -26.89 -6.35 12.67
N LEU A 71 -26.50 -5.65 11.61
CA LEU A 71 -26.41 -6.23 10.26
C LEU A 71 -25.45 -7.42 10.23
N SER A 72 -25.84 -8.47 9.51
CA SER A 72 -24.93 -9.59 9.23
C SER A 72 -23.79 -9.14 8.32
N LEU A 73 -22.64 -9.81 8.41
CA LEU A 73 -21.47 -9.52 7.56
C LEU A 73 -21.81 -9.57 6.07
N ASN A 74 -22.64 -10.53 5.64
CA ASN A 74 -23.09 -10.64 4.26
C ASN A 74 -23.91 -9.42 3.80
N LYS A 75 -24.78 -8.89 4.68
CA LYS A 75 -25.55 -7.67 4.38
C LYS A 75 -24.64 -6.45 4.31
N MET A 76 -23.68 -6.33 5.24
CA MET A 76 -22.67 -5.28 5.21
C MET A 76 -21.85 -5.33 3.91
N HIS A 77 -21.34 -6.51 3.54
CA HIS A 77 -20.55 -6.71 2.31
C HIS A 77 -21.34 -6.33 1.05
N LYS A 78 -22.60 -6.78 0.96
CA LYS A 78 -23.48 -6.43 -0.15
C LYS A 78 -23.74 -4.93 -0.24
N TYR A 79 -23.97 -4.26 0.89
CA TYR A 79 -24.15 -2.81 0.94
C TYR A 79 -22.89 -2.07 0.46
N LEU A 80 -21.73 -2.48 0.96
CA LEU A 80 -20.45 -1.89 0.54
C LEU A 80 -20.18 -2.07 -0.96
N TYR A 81 -20.52 -3.24 -1.53
CA TYR A 81 -20.43 -3.48 -2.96
C TYR A 81 -21.33 -2.55 -3.78
N GLU A 82 -22.53 -2.26 -3.28
CA GLU A 82 -23.52 -1.43 -3.98
C GLU A 82 -23.18 0.06 -3.92
N TYR A 83 -22.66 0.57 -2.80
CA TYR A 83 -22.50 2.00 -2.54
C TYR A 83 -21.07 2.52 -2.62
N LEU A 84 -20.05 1.67 -2.59
CA LEU A 84 -18.67 2.11 -2.79
C LEU A 84 -18.42 2.41 -4.28
N PRO A 85 -17.54 3.40 -4.57
CA PRO A 85 -17.12 3.63 -5.96
C PRO A 85 -16.40 2.39 -6.50
N GLN A 86 -16.51 2.12 -7.80
CA GLN A 86 -15.90 0.96 -8.48
C GLN A 86 -14.38 0.83 -8.28
N SER A 87 -13.72 1.93 -7.88
CA SER A 87 -12.29 1.96 -7.58
C SER A 87 -11.94 1.47 -6.16
N ILE A 88 -12.93 1.07 -5.35
CA ILE A 88 -12.74 0.50 -4.00
C ILE A 88 -13.57 -0.78 -3.90
N ALA A 89 -12.94 -1.88 -3.52
CA ALA A 89 -13.61 -3.16 -3.31
C ALA A 89 -13.24 -3.76 -1.95
N ILE A 90 -14.21 -4.39 -1.30
CA ILE A 90 -13.98 -5.18 -0.09
C ILE A 90 -13.81 -6.65 -0.51
N ARG A 91 -12.64 -7.21 -0.26
CA ARG A 91 -12.34 -8.61 -0.58
C ARG A 91 -12.78 -9.56 0.50
N GLU A 92 -12.57 -9.15 1.73
CA GLU A 92 -12.90 -9.95 2.92
C GLU A 92 -13.52 -9.04 3.97
N ILE A 93 -14.46 -9.59 4.72
CA ILE A 93 -15.09 -8.95 5.88
C ILE A 93 -15.33 -10.01 6.95
N GLU A 94 -14.85 -9.75 8.17
CA GLU A 94 -14.99 -10.66 9.29
C GLU A 94 -15.13 -9.91 10.61
N GLU A 95 -15.79 -10.53 11.60
CA GLU A 95 -15.82 -10.05 12.96
C GLU A 95 -14.61 -10.59 13.72
N VAL A 96 -13.89 -9.71 14.41
CA VAL A 96 -12.65 -10.02 15.11
C VAL A 96 -12.75 -9.66 16.58
N ASP A 97 -11.77 -10.12 17.36
CA ASP A 97 -11.64 -9.77 18.79
C ASP A 97 -11.70 -8.26 19.01
N ASP A 98 -12.32 -7.83 20.11
CA ASP A 98 -12.50 -6.40 20.44
C ASP A 98 -11.17 -5.63 20.56
N ARG A 99 -10.07 -6.31 20.90
CA ARG A 99 -8.72 -5.76 21.02
C ARG A 99 -7.98 -5.70 19.69
N PHE A 100 -8.50 -6.31 18.63
CA PHE A 100 -7.85 -6.26 17.32
C PHE A 100 -7.74 -4.81 16.84
N HIS A 101 -6.54 -4.46 16.37
CA HIS A 101 -6.23 -3.14 15.86
C HIS A 101 -5.34 -3.26 14.62
N SER A 102 -5.88 -2.97 13.44
CA SER A 102 -5.21 -3.15 12.14
C SER A 102 -3.80 -2.61 12.08
N ARG A 103 -3.52 -1.48 12.74
CA ARG A 103 -2.22 -0.84 12.71
C ARG A 103 -1.20 -1.47 13.66
N TYR A 104 -1.63 -1.83 14.89
CA TYR A 104 -0.71 -2.33 15.91
C TYR A 104 -0.50 -3.84 15.80
N ASN A 105 -1.47 -4.57 15.27
CA ASN A 105 -1.33 -6.00 15.03
C ASN A 105 -0.69 -6.35 13.67
N ALA A 106 -0.41 -5.34 12.82
CA ALA A 106 0.30 -5.57 11.56
C ALA A 106 1.76 -5.99 11.84
N LYS A 107 2.09 -7.21 11.45
CA LYS A 107 3.45 -7.79 11.60
C LYS A 107 4.31 -7.56 10.36
N ARG A 108 3.67 -7.55 9.18
CA ARG A 108 4.34 -7.48 7.89
C ARG A 108 3.58 -6.55 6.94
N LYS A 109 4.34 -5.91 6.05
CA LYS A 109 3.80 -5.13 4.94
C LYS A 109 4.56 -5.50 3.69
N VAL A 110 3.82 -5.69 2.60
CA VAL A 110 4.40 -5.94 1.28
C VAL A 110 4.05 -4.76 0.39
N TYR A 111 5.06 -4.21 -0.26
CA TYR A 111 4.88 -3.21 -1.31
C TYR A 111 5.31 -3.79 -2.65
N LEU A 112 4.52 -3.53 -3.66
CA LEU A 112 4.82 -3.89 -5.05
C LEU A 112 5.10 -2.61 -5.84
N TYR A 113 6.30 -2.53 -6.43
CA TYR A 113 6.65 -1.49 -7.39
C TYR A 113 6.79 -2.11 -8.77
N LYS A 114 6.12 -1.51 -9.76
CA LYS A 114 6.09 -2.04 -11.13
C LYS A 114 6.82 -1.12 -12.09
N ILE A 115 7.68 -1.70 -12.93
CA ILE A 115 8.44 -0.99 -13.96
C ILE A 115 8.07 -1.58 -15.32
N ASP A 116 7.67 -0.71 -16.24
CA ASP A 116 7.55 -1.06 -17.66
C ASP A 116 8.92 -0.78 -18.30
N ASN A 117 9.68 -1.85 -18.56
CA ASN A 117 11.03 -1.81 -19.13
C ASN A 117 11.04 -2.11 -20.63
N ASN A 118 9.93 -1.88 -21.31
CA ASN A 118 9.85 -1.95 -22.76
C ASN A 118 10.39 -0.67 -23.40
N GLU A 119 10.78 -0.75 -24.67
CA GLU A 119 11.23 0.41 -25.46
C GLU A 119 10.13 1.48 -25.53
N TYR A 120 8.88 1.06 -25.74
CA TYR A 120 7.71 1.94 -25.78
C TYR A 120 6.77 1.62 -24.60
N PRO A 121 6.17 2.66 -23.96
CA PRO A 121 5.30 2.45 -22.80
C PRO A 121 4.00 1.75 -23.19
N ASN A 122 3.53 0.86 -22.31
CA ASN A 122 2.22 0.23 -22.46
C ASN A 122 1.11 1.21 -21.98
N PRO A 123 0.22 1.68 -22.88
CA PRO A 123 -0.81 2.65 -22.51
C PRO A 123 -1.84 2.11 -21.51
N PHE A 124 -2.05 0.79 -21.46
CA PHE A 124 -2.99 0.16 -20.51
C PHE A 124 -2.41 0.08 -19.09
N ASN A 125 -1.08 -0.04 -18.97
CA ASN A 125 -0.39 -0.14 -17.68
C ASN A 125 0.16 1.18 -17.15
N ARG A 126 0.11 2.27 -17.94
CA ARG A 126 0.75 3.56 -17.62
C ARG A 126 0.40 4.18 -16.26
N LYS A 127 -0.78 3.84 -15.71
CA LYS A 127 -1.20 4.32 -14.38
C LYS A 127 -0.59 3.51 -13.23
N TYR A 128 -0.10 2.31 -13.53
CA TYR A 128 0.32 1.34 -12.52
C TYR A 128 1.80 1.00 -12.60
N THR A 129 2.50 1.51 -13.62
CA THR A 129 3.92 1.23 -13.86
C THR A 129 4.73 2.51 -14.01
N CYS A 130 6.00 2.45 -13.67
CA CYS A 130 7.00 3.46 -14.01
C CYS A 130 7.70 3.02 -15.30
N HIS A 131 7.59 3.80 -16.39
CA HIS A 131 8.26 3.47 -17.65
C HIS A 131 9.74 3.83 -17.58
N VAL A 132 10.61 2.84 -17.85
CA VAL A 132 12.07 2.97 -17.93
C VAL A 132 12.54 2.30 -19.22
N PRO A 133 12.70 3.03 -20.34
CA PRO A 133 13.00 2.43 -21.64
C PRO A 133 14.42 1.86 -21.74
N LYS A 134 15.38 2.36 -20.91
CA LYS A 134 16.72 1.79 -20.85
C LYS A 134 16.67 0.39 -20.26
N LYS A 135 17.26 -0.58 -20.96
CA LYS A 135 17.37 -1.97 -20.49
C LYS A 135 18.06 -2.00 -19.11
N ILE A 136 17.42 -2.67 -18.16
CA ILE A 136 17.89 -2.82 -16.79
C ILE A 136 18.62 -4.16 -16.66
N ASP A 137 19.78 -4.14 -16.00
CA ASP A 137 20.52 -5.34 -15.61
C ASP A 137 19.92 -5.91 -14.32
N LEU A 138 19.12 -6.97 -14.46
CA LEU A 138 18.42 -7.58 -13.34
C LEU A 138 19.35 -8.25 -12.33
N ASP A 139 20.52 -8.74 -12.75
CA ASP A 139 21.44 -9.40 -11.83
C ASP A 139 22.12 -8.38 -10.93
N LYS A 140 22.51 -7.21 -11.46
CA LYS A 140 22.97 -6.10 -10.64
C LYS A 140 21.88 -5.58 -9.71
N MET A 141 20.64 -5.47 -10.22
CA MET A 141 19.50 -5.06 -9.41
C MET A 141 19.28 -6.01 -8.22
N ARG A 142 19.35 -7.33 -8.43
CA ARG A 142 19.23 -8.35 -7.38
C ARG A 142 20.37 -8.27 -6.38
N ALA A 143 21.61 -8.11 -6.85
CA ALA A 143 22.77 -7.98 -5.97
C ALA A 143 22.65 -6.77 -5.00
N VAL A 144 22.13 -5.64 -5.48
CA VAL A 144 21.85 -4.46 -4.62
C VAL A 144 20.66 -4.74 -3.69
N ALA A 145 19.63 -5.44 -4.15
CA ALA A 145 18.48 -5.81 -3.32
C ALA A 145 18.91 -6.67 -2.12
N ASP A 146 19.80 -7.62 -2.32
CA ASP A 146 20.32 -8.51 -1.27
C ASP A 146 21.03 -7.75 -0.14
N VAL A 147 21.72 -6.65 -0.47
CA VAL A 147 22.38 -5.78 0.53
C VAL A 147 21.38 -5.05 1.43
N LEU A 148 20.16 -4.80 0.94
CA LEU A 148 19.12 -4.07 1.67
C LEU A 148 18.27 -4.98 2.57
N VAL A 149 18.40 -6.31 2.43
CA VAL A 149 17.69 -7.27 3.30
C VAL A 149 18.31 -7.29 4.68
N GLY A 150 17.47 -7.39 5.72
CA GLY A 150 17.88 -7.38 7.12
C GLY A 150 17.49 -6.08 7.84
N GLU A 151 18.02 -5.93 9.05
CA GLU A 151 17.81 -4.76 9.89
C GLU A 151 18.90 -3.70 9.63
N HIS A 152 18.48 -2.52 9.19
CA HIS A 152 19.37 -1.41 8.88
C HIS A 152 18.78 -0.07 9.33
N ASP A 153 19.65 0.93 9.49
CA ASP A 153 19.23 2.34 9.55
C ASP A 153 18.97 2.87 8.14
N PHE A 154 17.69 3.02 7.80
CA PHE A 154 17.22 3.51 6.51
C PHE A 154 17.07 5.04 6.46
N THR A 155 17.86 5.81 7.21
CA THR A 155 17.80 7.29 7.19
C THR A 155 18.00 7.82 5.77
N SER A 156 18.93 7.26 4.99
CA SER A 156 19.20 7.64 3.59
C SER A 156 18.08 7.25 2.61
N PHE A 157 17.17 6.34 3.04
CA PHE A 157 16.00 5.91 2.27
C PHE A 157 14.71 6.56 2.77
N CYS A 158 14.81 7.66 3.47
CA CYS A 158 13.67 8.38 4.01
C CYS A 158 13.69 9.83 3.54
N SER A 159 12.55 10.34 3.04
CA SER A 159 12.52 11.77 2.73
C SER A 159 12.52 12.61 4.02
N SER A 160 13.13 13.81 3.96
CA SER A 160 13.41 14.71 5.08
C SER A 160 12.18 15.13 5.93
N ARG A 161 10.96 14.80 5.49
CA ARG A 161 9.71 15.10 6.20
C ARG A 161 9.33 14.09 7.28
N SER A 162 10.14 13.04 7.48
CA SER A 162 9.85 12.05 8.52
C SER A 162 10.08 12.63 9.92
N LYS A 163 9.03 12.59 10.75
CA LYS A 163 9.09 12.96 12.16
C LYS A 163 9.26 11.73 13.08
N LYS A 164 9.68 10.57 12.55
CA LYS A 164 9.84 9.35 13.34
C LYS A 164 11.12 9.41 14.17
N LYS A 165 11.06 8.91 15.42
CA LYS A 165 12.19 8.87 16.34
C LYS A 165 13.28 7.85 15.95
N SER A 166 12.90 6.77 15.23
CA SER A 166 13.84 5.77 14.74
C SER A 166 13.61 5.50 13.25
N HIS A 167 14.69 5.43 12.50
CA HIS A 167 14.70 5.06 11.08
C HIS A 167 15.16 3.61 10.85
N VAL A 168 15.45 2.86 11.91
CA VAL A 168 15.76 1.43 11.82
C VAL A 168 14.51 0.67 11.38
N ARG A 169 14.66 -0.14 10.32
CA ARG A 169 13.63 -1.04 9.78
C ARG A 169 14.26 -2.38 9.43
N GLU A 170 13.43 -3.39 9.43
CA GLU A 170 13.81 -4.72 8.96
C GLU A 170 13.09 -5.02 7.66
N ILE A 171 13.86 -5.24 6.59
CA ILE A 171 13.37 -5.77 5.32
C ILE A 171 13.55 -7.29 5.37
N TYR A 172 12.43 -8.02 5.29
CA TYR A 172 12.43 -9.47 5.34
C TYR A 172 12.85 -10.08 3.99
N SER A 173 12.42 -9.47 2.89
CA SER A 173 12.77 -9.91 1.55
C SER A 173 12.57 -8.80 0.52
N ILE A 174 13.36 -8.87 -0.56
CA ILE A 174 13.12 -8.14 -1.81
C ILE A 174 13.16 -9.16 -2.93
N SER A 175 12.05 -9.35 -3.64
CA SER A 175 12.00 -10.25 -4.79
C SER A 175 11.73 -9.45 -6.07
N ILE A 176 12.45 -9.81 -7.14
CA ILE A 176 12.40 -9.13 -8.44
C ILE A 176 12.07 -10.15 -9.51
N ASN A 177 10.88 -10.00 -10.08
CA ASN A 177 10.38 -10.84 -11.17
C ASN A 177 10.31 -10.00 -12.45
N GLU A 178 10.55 -10.63 -13.59
CA GLU A 178 10.39 -10.02 -14.92
C GLU A 178 9.55 -10.92 -15.79
N ASN A 179 8.60 -10.34 -16.50
CA ASN A 179 7.79 -11.02 -17.48
C ASN A 179 7.42 -10.06 -18.60
N ASN A 180 7.92 -10.36 -19.83
CA ASN A 180 7.63 -9.58 -21.03
C ASN A 180 7.88 -8.06 -20.87
N GLY A 181 9.01 -7.71 -20.28
CA GLY A 181 9.40 -6.30 -20.04
C GLY A 181 8.71 -5.65 -18.86
N LEU A 182 7.82 -6.33 -18.15
CA LEU A 182 7.27 -5.88 -16.89
C LEU A 182 8.12 -6.41 -15.74
N ILE A 183 8.79 -5.50 -15.01
CA ILE A 183 9.56 -5.84 -13.81
C ILE A 183 8.71 -5.52 -12.59
N GLU A 184 8.56 -6.50 -11.70
CA GLU A 184 7.83 -6.40 -10.44
C GLU A 184 8.80 -6.56 -9.26
N ILE A 185 8.88 -5.53 -8.41
CA ILE A 185 9.72 -5.50 -7.22
C ILE A 185 8.80 -5.60 -6.00
N TYR A 186 8.85 -6.70 -5.29
CA TYR A 186 8.15 -6.91 -4.03
C TYR A 186 9.11 -6.64 -2.88
N VAL A 187 8.74 -5.74 -1.98
CA VAL A 187 9.51 -5.40 -0.78
C VAL A 187 8.66 -5.75 0.44
N GLU A 188 9.09 -6.72 1.23
CA GLU A 188 8.44 -7.12 2.47
C GLU A 188 9.26 -6.68 3.68
N GLY A 189 8.60 -6.13 4.71
CA GLY A 189 9.28 -5.68 5.92
C GLY A 189 8.33 -5.43 7.09
N ASN A 190 8.90 -5.12 8.27
CA ASN A 190 8.15 -4.80 9.49
C ASN A 190 7.44 -3.44 9.42
N GLY A 191 7.88 -2.57 8.51
CA GLY A 191 7.34 -1.24 8.28
C GLY A 191 8.25 -0.42 7.39
N PHE A 192 7.72 0.68 6.87
CA PHE A 192 8.44 1.53 5.92
C PHE A 192 8.40 2.99 6.37
N LEU A 193 9.44 3.73 6.03
CA LEU A 193 9.54 5.16 6.20
C LEU A 193 8.85 5.89 5.06
N TYR A 194 8.71 7.19 5.19
CA TYR A 194 8.10 8.01 4.15
C TYR A 194 8.93 7.96 2.86
N ASN A 195 8.30 7.61 1.74
CA ASN A 195 8.90 7.38 0.43
C ASN A 195 9.94 6.23 0.35
N MET A 196 10.15 5.44 1.40
CA MET A 196 11.22 4.45 1.46
C MET A 196 11.20 3.47 0.28
N VAL A 197 10.06 2.89 -0.05
CA VAL A 197 9.95 1.94 -1.18
C VAL A 197 10.24 2.60 -2.53
N ARG A 198 9.84 3.86 -2.71
CA ARG A 198 10.15 4.62 -3.93
C ARG A 198 11.65 4.87 -4.08
N ILE A 199 12.33 5.19 -2.96
CA ILE A 199 13.77 5.41 -2.95
C ILE A 199 14.51 4.09 -3.19
N ILE A 200 14.08 2.99 -2.57
CA ILE A 200 14.61 1.64 -2.84
C ILE A 200 14.48 1.32 -4.33
N ALA A 201 13.28 1.45 -4.91
CA ALA A 201 13.07 1.17 -6.33
C ALA A 201 13.97 2.04 -7.24
N GLY A 202 14.10 3.34 -6.93
CA GLY A 202 15.02 4.23 -7.66
C GLY A 202 16.47 3.77 -7.55
N THR A 203 16.94 3.39 -6.36
CA THR A 203 18.29 2.87 -6.12
C THR A 203 18.55 1.59 -6.91
N LEU A 204 17.56 0.67 -6.96
CA LEU A 204 17.65 -0.57 -7.72
C LEU A 204 17.70 -0.32 -9.24
N ILE A 205 16.94 0.66 -9.75
CA ILE A 205 16.99 1.08 -11.16
C ILE A 205 18.34 1.69 -11.50
N ASP A 206 18.94 2.45 -10.59
CA ASP A 206 20.24 3.11 -10.80
C ASP A 206 21.45 2.19 -10.52
N ALA A 207 21.25 0.96 -10.05
CA ALA A 207 22.31 -0.01 -9.80
C ALA A 207 23.17 -0.29 -11.04
N ASP A 208 22.58 -0.23 -12.25
CA ASP A 208 23.28 -0.37 -13.52
C ASP A 208 24.03 0.89 -13.96
N ARG A 209 23.65 2.06 -13.45
CA ARG A 209 24.25 3.36 -13.87
C ARG A 209 25.58 3.66 -13.20
N LYS A 210 25.84 3.08 -12.05
CA LYS A 210 27.11 3.25 -11.33
C LYS A 210 27.90 1.96 -11.48
N SER A 211 28.82 1.91 -12.45
CA SER A 211 30.02 1.09 -12.29
C SER A 211 30.61 1.52 -10.97
N VAL A 212 30.46 0.72 -9.94
CA VAL A 212 31.15 0.95 -8.68
C VAL A 212 32.63 0.76 -8.98
N VAL A 213 33.37 1.87 -9.04
CA VAL A 213 34.82 1.88 -8.99
C VAL A 213 35.23 1.42 -7.61
#